data_0e431989b0f8c5407d7436fc6dae4523
#
_entry.id   0e431989b0f8c5407d7436fc6dae4523
#
_cell.length_a   1.000
_cell.length_b   1.000
_cell.length_c   1.000
_cell.angle_alpha   90.00
_cell.angle_beta   90.00
_cell.angle_gamma   90.00
#
_symmetry.space_group_name_H-M   'P 1'
#
loop_
_entity.id
_entity.type
_entity.pdbx_description
1 polymer ?
#
loop_
_entity_poly.entity_id
_entity_poly.type
_entity_poly.pdbx_seq_one_letter_code
_entity_poly.pdbx_strand_id
1 'polypeptide(L)'
;ACFGVALAGLMYVILSALFKVFGTRKVMRFFPPIVTGPVIICIGLTLSSTAITNCRDNWAIALIAIAIVVGCNIWGKGMVKIIPILLGVVGSYAVAAICQINGMHVMDPDKLQALADAPWFGLPFQFENTLFGLFSRPDLDTGLLLTAAVTIMPLSLATMVEHIGDMCAISSTCERNYLVDPGFHRTL
;
A
#
# COMPACT_ATOMS: atom_id res chain seq x y z
N ALA A 1 7.43 12.09 9.43
CA ALA A 1 6.56 11.32 8.53
C ALA A 1 5.42 12.17 7.97
N CYS A 2 4.56 12.82 8.78
CA CYS A 2 3.37 13.58 8.32
C CYS A 2 3.70 14.70 7.32
N PHE A 3 4.78 15.43 7.53
CA PHE A 3 5.23 16.46 6.60
C PHE A 3 5.57 15.87 5.22
N GLY A 4 6.29 14.76 5.18
CA GLY A 4 6.63 14.07 3.94
C GLY A 4 5.40 13.55 3.20
N VAL A 5 4.43 13.00 3.94
CA VAL A 5 3.14 12.55 3.37
C VAL A 5 2.35 13.73 2.80
N ALA A 6 2.33 14.88 3.48
CA ALA A 6 1.69 16.09 2.97
C ALA A 6 2.33 16.60 1.67
N LEU A 7 3.67 16.56 1.58
CA LEU A 7 4.40 16.89 0.36
C LEU A 7 4.09 15.89 -0.77
N ALA A 8 4.04 14.59 -0.47
CA ALA A 8 3.63 13.59 -1.44
C ALA A 8 2.21 13.88 -1.96
N GLY A 9 1.25 14.16 -1.07
CA GLY A 9 -0.11 14.56 -1.46
C GLY A 9 -0.13 15.80 -2.36
N LEU A 10 0.71 16.81 -2.08
CA LEU A 10 0.85 17.97 -2.93
C LEU A 10 1.34 17.60 -4.35
N MET A 11 2.31 16.67 -4.43
CA MET A 11 2.79 16.17 -5.73
C MET A 11 1.68 15.48 -6.53
N TYR A 12 0.81 14.70 -5.86
CA TYR A 12 -0.37 14.09 -6.50
C TYR A 12 -1.33 15.15 -7.04
N VAL A 13 -1.61 16.20 -6.26
CA VAL A 13 -2.47 17.32 -6.70
C VAL A 13 -1.87 18.03 -7.92
N ILE A 14 -0.55 18.27 -7.93
CA ILE A 14 0.14 18.87 -9.07
C ILE A 14 0.01 17.98 -10.30
N LEU A 15 0.26 16.68 -10.17
CA LEU A 15 0.14 15.75 -11.30
C LEU A 15 -1.31 15.66 -11.80
N SER A 16 -2.28 15.59 -10.90
CA SER A 16 -3.71 15.63 -11.25
C SER A 16 -4.06 16.89 -12.05
N ALA A 17 -3.57 18.06 -11.62
CA ALA A 17 -3.74 19.32 -12.35
C ALA A 17 -3.09 19.28 -13.74
N LEU A 18 -1.89 18.69 -13.87
CA LEU A 18 -1.23 18.50 -15.15
C LEU A 18 -2.06 17.61 -16.10
N PHE A 19 -2.63 16.51 -15.61
CA PHE A 19 -3.52 15.66 -16.38
C PHE A 19 -4.78 16.41 -16.82
N LYS A 20 -5.34 17.27 -15.96
CA LYS A 20 -6.51 18.08 -16.28
C LYS A 20 -6.22 19.14 -17.36
N VAL A 21 -5.06 19.81 -17.28
CA VAL A 21 -4.71 20.92 -18.18
C VAL A 21 -4.16 20.42 -19.51
N PHE A 22 -3.23 19.48 -19.50
CA PHE A 22 -2.54 19.01 -20.70
C PHE A 22 -3.21 17.80 -21.36
N GLY A 23 -4.11 17.14 -20.65
CA GLY A 23 -4.80 15.94 -21.10
C GLY A 23 -3.94 14.67 -20.94
N THR A 24 -4.60 13.54 -20.73
CA THR A 24 -4.00 12.24 -20.48
C THR A 24 -2.97 11.85 -21.56
N ARG A 25 -3.27 12.10 -22.84
CA ARG A 25 -2.40 11.70 -23.96
C ARG A 25 -1.01 12.35 -23.93
N LYS A 26 -0.93 13.62 -23.53
CA LYS A 26 0.36 14.36 -23.47
C LYS A 26 1.19 13.92 -22.26
N VAL A 27 0.53 13.78 -21.10
CA VAL A 27 1.22 13.40 -19.86
C VAL A 27 1.68 11.95 -19.92
N MET A 28 0.90 11.03 -20.49
CA MET A 28 1.30 9.62 -20.72
C MET A 28 2.51 9.47 -21.65
N ARG A 29 2.87 10.48 -22.40
CA ARG A 29 4.12 10.46 -23.19
C ARG A 29 5.37 10.51 -22.28
N PHE A 30 5.24 11.09 -21.10
CA PHE A 30 6.32 11.12 -20.09
C PHE A 30 6.35 9.85 -19.23
N PHE A 31 5.21 9.15 -19.13
CA PHE A 31 5.07 7.88 -18.38
C PHE A 31 4.67 6.74 -19.33
N PRO A 32 5.52 6.36 -20.27
CA PRO A 32 5.20 5.29 -21.19
C PRO A 32 5.13 3.94 -20.46
N PRO A 33 4.27 3.00 -20.90
CA PRO A 33 4.12 1.68 -20.27
C PRO A 33 5.42 0.89 -20.16
N ILE A 34 6.38 1.16 -21.03
CA ILE A 34 7.72 0.54 -20.99
C ILE A 34 8.51 0.90 -19.72
N VAL A 35 8.21 2.04 -19.09
CA VAL A 35 8.83 2.46 -17.81
C VAL A 35 8.04 1.90 -16.63
N THR A 36 6.72 1.85 -16.72
CA THR A 36 5.83 1.39 -15.66
C THR A 36 6.10 -0.06 -15.27
N GLY A 37 6.27 -0.95 -16.25
CA GLY A 37 6.55 -2.37 -16.00
C GLY A 37 7.80 -2.61 -15.15
N PRO A 38 8.97 -2.14 -15.56
CA PRO A 38 10.21 -2.24 -14.77
C PRO A 38 10.10 -1.62 -13.37
N VAL A 39 9.42 -0.48 -13.21
CA VAL A 39 9.22 0.16 -11.89
C VAL A 39 8.44 -0.77 -10.96
N ILE A 40 7.34 -1.37 -11.42
CA ILE A 40 6.54 -2.32 -10.63
C ILE A 40 7.38 -3.55 -10.23
N ILE A 41 8.18 -4.09 -11.16
CA ILE A 41 9.10 -5.19 -10.88
C ILE A 41 10.11 -4.80 -9.80
N CYS A 42 10.72 -3.63 -9.89
CA CYS A 42 11.68 -3.14 -8.89
C CYS A 42 11.02 -2.98 -7.51
N ILE A 43 9.79 -2.45 -7.43
CA ILE A 43 9.03 -2.35 -6.19
C ILE A 43 8.81 -3.75 -5.60
N GLY A 44 8.34 -4.72 -6.40
CA GLY A 44 8.13 -6.09 -5.97
C GLY A 44 9.42 -6.76 -5.46
N LEU A 45 10.54 -6.59 -6.15
CA LEU A 45 11.84 -7.12 -5.74
C LEU A 45 12.34 -6.47 -4.44
N THR A 46 12.15 -5.18 -4.25
CA THR A 46 12.51 -4.47 -3.02
C THR A 46 11.70 -4.98 -1.83
N LEU A 47 10.40 -5.23 -2.01
CA LEU A 47 9.53 -5.75 -0.96
C LEU A 47 9.75 -7.24 -0.67
N SER A 48 10.38 -7.98 -1.58
CA SER A 48 10.60 -9.42 -1.42
C SER A 48 11.47 -9.75 -0.21
N SER A 49 12.49 -8.93 0.09
CA SER A 49 13.35 -9.12 1.27
C SER A 49 12.55 -8.98 2.58
N THR A 50 11.64 -8.04 2.67
CA THR A 50 10.74 -7.85 3.81
C THR A 50 9.77 -9.02 3.94
N ALA A 51 9.21 -9.50 2.81
CA ALA A 51 8.35 -10.67 2.80
C ALA A 51 9.06 -11.92 3.34
N ILE A 52 10.30 -12.20 2.89
CA ILE A 52 11.10 -13.31 3.37
C ILE A 52 11.41 -13.18 4.87
N THR A 53 11.73 -11.97 5.33
CA THR A 53 11.99 -11.71 6.74
C THR A 53 10.77 -12.02 7.59
N ASN A 54 9.58 -11.57 7.17
CA ASN A 54 8.33 -11.86 7.86
C ASN A 54 7.95 -13.35 7.82
N CYS A 55 8.29 -14.08 6.74
CA CYS A 55 8.07 -15.53 6.67
C CYS A 55 8.94 -16.32 7.64
N ARG A 56 10.10 -15.79 8.04
CA ARG A 56 11.02 -16.48 8.99
C ARG A 56 10.40 -16.70 10.35
N ASP A 57 9.44 -15.90 10.77
CA ASP A 57 8.74 -16.07 12.05
C ASP A 57 7.97 -17.39 12.07
N ASN A 58 7.31 -17.77 10.98
CA ASN A 58 6.66 -19.06 10.82
C ASN A 58 6.40 -19.42 9.35
N TRP A 59 7.30 -20.23 8.79
CA TRP A 59 7.18 -20.68 7.39
C TRP A 59 5.94 -21.52 7.10
N ALA A 60 5.44 -22.29 8.07
CA ALA A 60 4.26 -23.11 7.87
C ALA A 60 3.02 -22.24 7.65
N ILE A 61 2.82 -21.21 8.47
CA ILE A 61 1.71 -20.26 8.31
C ILE A 61 1.85 -19.45 7.00
N ALA A 62 3.07 -19.05 6.65
CA ALA A 62 3.32 -18.33 5.39
C ALA A 62 2.94 -19.18 4.17
N LEU A 63 3.32 -20.47 4.15
CA LEU A 63 2.93 -21.39 3.08
C LEU A 63 1.42 -21.63 3.02
N ILE A 64 0.75 -21.74 4.17
CA ILE A 64 -0.72 -21.86 4.23
C ILE A 64 -1.38 -20.60 3.64
N ALA A 65 -0.89 -19.40 3.97
CA ALA A 65 -1.40 -18.15 3.42
C ALA A 65 -1.30 -18.14 1.89
N ILE A 66 -0.12 -18.49 1.34
CA ILE A 66 0.11 -18.58 -0.10
C ILE A 66 -0.82 -19.63 -0.74
N ALA A 67 -0.95 -20.81 -0.12
CA ALA A 67 -1.80 -21.88 -0.62
C ALA A 67 -3.28 -21.44 -0.68
N ILE A 68 -3.77 -20.71 0.32
CA ILE A 68 -5.13 -20.15 0.32
C ILE A 68 -5.29 -19.12 -0.82
N VAL A 69 -4.34 -18.17 -0.97
CA VAL A 69 -4.40 -17.16 -2.03
C VAL A 69 -4.41 -17.82 -3.41
N VAL A 70 -3.50 -18.75 -3.65
CA VAL A 70 -3.41 -19.48 -4.93
C VAL A 70 -4.68 -20.31 -5.17
N GLY A 71 -5.17 -21.02 -4.16
CA GLY A 71 -6.41 -21.81 -4.23
C GLY A 71 -7.60 -20.92 -4.58
N CYS A 72 -7.76 -19.77 -3.92
CA CYS A 72 -8.83 -18.82 -4.21
C CYS A 72 -8.72 -18.25 -5.63
N ASN A 73 -7.51 -18.02 -6.14
CA ASN A 73 -7.32 -17.53 -7.51
C ASN A 73 -7.66 -18.57 -8.58
N ILE A 74 -7.27 -19.84 -8.35
CA ILE A 74 -7.45 -20.92 -9.37
C ILE A 74 -8.87 -21.46 -9.34
N TRP A 75 -9.38 -21.79 -8.16
CA TRP A 75 -10.70 -22.45 -8.00
C TRP A 75 -11.80 -21.50 -7.55
N GLY A 76 -11.47 -20.28 -7.13
CA GLY A 76 -12.44 -19.30 -6.68
C GLY A 76 -13.41 -18.87 -7.77
N LYS A 77 -14.67 -18.64 -7.40
CA LYS A 77 -15.73 -18.11 -8.26
C LYS A 77 -16.35 -16.87 -7.60
N GLY A 78 -16.83 -15.94 -8.42
CA GLY A 78 -17.49 -14.73 -7.93
C GLY A 78 -16.55 -13.90 -7.02
N MET A 79 -17.04 -13.53 -5.84
CA MET A 79 -16.32 -12.69 -4.87
C MET A 79 -15.00 -13.31 -4.38
N VAL A 80 -14.93 -14.64 -4.24
CA VAL A 80 -13.72 -15.34 -3.77
C VAL A 80 -12.52 -15.05 -4.69
N LYS A 81 -12.76 -14.97 -6.00
CA LYS A 81 -11.73 -14.66 -6.99
C LYS A 81 -11.32 -13.17 -6.97
N ILE A 82 -12.19 -12.30 -6.48
CA ILE A 82 -11.92 -10.85 -6.44
C ILE A 82 -11.06 -10.47 -5.21
N ILE A 83 -11.24 -11.18 -4.08
CA ILE A 83 -10.58 -10.85 -2.81
C ILE A 83 -9.66 -11.97 -2.28
N PRO A 84 -8.82 -12.62 -3.09
CA PRO A 84 -8.03 -13.77 -2.68
C PRO A 84 -7.01 -13.44 -1.59
N ILE A 85 -6.41 -12.25 -1.64
CA ILE A 85 -5.41 -11.79 -0.67
C ILE A 85 -6.07 -11.64 0.72
N LEU A 86 -7.25 -11.01 0.80
CA LEU A 86 -7.98 -10.89 2.05
C LEU A 86 -8.32 -12.24 2.65
N LEU A 87 -8.77 -13.18 1.82
CA LEU A 87 -9.07 -14.55 2.26
C LEU A 87 -7.81 -15.29 2.72
N GLY A 88 -6.66 -15.06 2.07
CA GLY A 88 -5.37 -15.58 2.50
C GLY A 88 -4.96 -15.08 3.88
N VAL A 89 -5.10 -13.76 4.12
CA VAL A 89 -4.79 -13.16 5.42
C VAL A 89 -5.72 -13.68 6.51
N VAL A 90 -7.04 -13.62 6.31
CA VAL A 90 -8.03 -14.08 7.30
C VAL A 90 -7.91 -15.57 7.54
N GLY A 91 -7.73 -16.37 6.48
CA GLY A 91 -7.62 -17.82 6.59
C GLY A 91 -6.34 -18.25 7.31
N SER A 92 -5.19 -17.67 6.99
CA SER A 92 -3.94 -17.96 7.69
C SER A 92 -3.98 -17.52 9.16
N TYR A 93 -4.59 -16.38 9.45
CA TYR A 93 -4.80 -15.92 10.82
C TYR A 93 -5.71 -16.89 11.62
N ALA A 94 -6.80 -17.37 11.01
CA ALA A 94 -7.68 -18.34 11.65
C ALA A 94 -6.93 -19.66 11.96
N VAL A 95 -6.10 -20.15 11.02
CA VAL A 95 -5.27 -21.34 11.26
C VAL A 95 -4.27 -21.09 12.40
N ALA A 96 -3.60 -19.93 12.41
CA ALA A 96 -2.68 -19.56 13.48
C ALA A 96 -3.37 -19.49 14.85
N ALA A 97 -4.60 -18.95 14.91
CA ALA A 97 -5.39 -18.89 16.13
C ALA A 97 -5.79 -20.29 16.63
N ILE A 98 -6.19 -21.19 15.73
CA ILE A 98 -6.52 -22.59 16.07
C ILE A 98 -5.26 -23.31 16.60
N CYS A 99 -4.11 -23.13 15.95
CA CYS A 99 -2.84 -23.69 16.41
C CYS A 99 -2.47 -23.18 17.81
N GLN A 100 -2.66 -21.89 18.06
CA GLN A 100 -2.39 -21.26 19.37
C GLN A 100 -3.29 -21.86 20.47
N ILE A 101 -4.57 -22.06 20.21
CA ILE A 101 -5.52 -22.69 21.16
C ILE A 101 -5.11 -24.14 21.46
N ASN A 102 -4.56 -24.86 20.48
CA ASN A 102 -4.05 -26.23 20.67
C ASN A 102 -2.67 -26.30 21.33
N GLY A 103 -2.16 -25.20 21.87
CA GLY A 103 -0.89 -25.16 22.63
C GLY A 103 0.37 -25.04 21.77
N MET A 104 0.23 -24.81 20.45
CA MET A 104 1.36 -24.46 19.60
C MET A 104 1.57 -22.94 19.66
N HIS A 105 2.73 -22.51 20.16
CA HIS A 105 3.09 -21.09 20.22
C HIS A 105 3.43 -20.55 18.81
N VAL A 106 2.41 -20.16 18.07
CA VAL A 106 2.51 -19.65 16.69
C VAL A 106 2.43 -18.13 16.66
N MET A 107 1.71 -17.53 17.61
CA MET A 107 1.54 -16.09 17.74
C MET A 107 2.44 -15.55 18.86
N ASP A 108 2.97 -14.36 18.63
CA ASP A 108 3.76 -13.63 19.61
C ASP A 108 2.86 -13.22 20.80
N PRO A 109 3.18 -13.68 22.05
CA PRO A 109 2.37 -13.37 23.23
C PRO A 109 2.26 -11.86 23.48
N ASP A 110 3.35 -11.10 23.25
CA ASP A 110 3.39 -9.66 23.49
C ASP A 110 2.44 -8.92 22.56
N LYS A 111 2.33 -9.36 21.31
CA LYS A 111 1.38 -8.81 20.34
C LYS A 111 -0.08 -9.14 20.68
N LEU A 112 -0.34 -10.34 21.20
CA LEU A 112 -1.66 -10.74 21.68
C LEU A 112 -2.08 -9.91 22.90
N GLN A 113 -1.17 -9.67 23.82
CA GLN A 113 -1.44 -8.82 24.98
C GLN A 113 -1.66 -7.37 24.57
N ALA A 114 -0.82 -6.82 23.69
CA ALA A 114 -1.02 -5.49 23.13
C ALA A 114 -2.38 -5.32 22.42
N LEU A 115 -2.87 -6.38 21.75
CA LEU A 115 -4.21 -6.38 21.16
C LEU A 115 -5.32 -6.39 22.22
N ALA A 116 -5.15 -7.14 23.32
CA ALA A 116 -6.10 -7.20 24.42
C ALA A 116 -6.19 -5.85 25.16
N ASP A 117 -5.05 -5.17 25.33
CA ASP A 117 -4.94 -3.88 26.01
C ASP A 117 -5.31 -2.69 25.11
N ALA A 118 -5.46 -2.91 23.80
CA ALA A 118 -5.80 -1.86 22.86
C ALA A 118 -7.22 -1.34 23.07
N PRO A 119 -7.43 -0.01 23.09
CA PRO A 119 -8.75 0.55 23.20
C PRO A 119 -9.59 0.22 21.96
N TRP A 120 -10.79 -0.33 22.16
CA TRP A 120 -11.71 -0.69 21.08
C TRP A 120 -12.17 0.50 20.24
N PHE A 121 -12.21 1.67 20.86
CA PHE A 121 -12.56 2.92 20.22
C PHE A 121 -11.50 3.96 20.57
N GLY A 122 -10.82 4.46 19.57
CA GLY A 122 -9.86 5.56 19.67
C GLY A 122 -10.11 6.56 18.56
N LEU A 123 -10.01 7.84 18.87
CA LEU A 123 -10.02 8.87 17.84
C LEU A 123 -8.70 8.76 17.05
N PRO A 124 -8.75 8.70 15.70
CA PRO A 124 -7.55 8.58 14.88
C PRO A 124 -6.71 9.87 14.87
N PHE A 125 -7.15 10.90 15.54
CA PHE A 125 -6.53 12.22 15.57
C PHE A 125 -5.76 12.43 16.87
N GLN A 126 -4.46 12.17 16.80
CA GLN A 126 -3.52 12.68 17.79
C GLN A 126 -2.96 14.01 17.26
N PHE A 127 -3.40 15.12 17.79
CA PHE A 127 -3.04 16.46 17.33
C PHE A 127 -1.52 16.65 17.22
N GLU A 128 -0.76 16.10 18.18
CA GLU A 128 0.70 16.14 18.20
C GLU A 128 1.36 15.46 16.98
N ASN A 129 0.70 14.46 16.36
CA ASN A 129 1.17 13.74 15.22
C ASN A 129 0.66 14.29 13.87
N THR A 130 -0.18 15.36 13.95
CA THR A 130 -0.67 16.03 12.73
C THR A 130 0.35 17.05 12.22
N LEU A 131 0.12 17.51 10.98
CA LEU A 131 0.90 18.58 10.39
C LEU A 131 0.83 19.87 11.25
N PHE A 132 -0.33 20.17 11.84
CA PHE A 132 -0.53 21.33 12.70
C PHE A 132 0.24 21.21 14.02
N GLY A 133 0.27 20.04 14.64
CA GLY A 133 1.07 19.78 15.83
C GLY A 133 2.58 19.87 15.57
N LEU A 134 3.01 19.54 14.35
CA LEU A 134 4.40 19.67 13.94
C LEU A 134 4.87 21.14 14.02
N PHE A 135 4.09 22.07 13.48
CA PHE A 135 4.44 23.51 13.50
C PHE A 135 4.30 24.15 14.88
N SER A 136 3.64 23.50 15.83
CA SER A 136 3.52 23.98 17.21
C SER A 136 4.68 23.52 18.09
N ARG A 137 5.60 22.68 17.59
CA ARG A 137 6.77 22.22 18.34
C ARG A 137 7.88 23.25 18.30
N PRO A 138 8.42 23.66 19.46
CA PRO A 138 9.53 24.62 19.50
C PRO A 138 10.86 24.06 18.98
N ASP A 139 11.03 22.72 19.02
CA ASP A 139 12.23 22.01 18.60
C ASP A 139 12.10 21.45 17.16
N LEU A 140 11.61 22.28 16.25
CA LEU A 140 11.45 21.87 14.85
C LEU A 140 12.83 21.77 14.18
N ASP A 141 13.31 20.55 13.97
CA ASP A 141 14.56 20.32 13.21
C ASP A 141 14.31 20.48 11.70
N THR A 142 14.75 21.59 11.15
CA THR A 142 14.66 21.90 9.72
C THR A 142 15.47 20.93 8.87
N GLY A 143 16.57 20.38 9.39
CA GLY A 143 17.37 19.35 8.72
C GLY A 143 16.58 18.04 8.54
N LEU A 144 15.84 17.64 9.57
CA LEU A 144 14.95 16.46 9.51
C LEU A 144 13.82 16.67 8.51
N LEU A 145 13.24 17.87 8.45
CA LEU A 145 12.19 18.19 7.48
C LEU A 145 12.71 18.16 6.04
N LEU A 146 13.90 18.73 5.80
CA LEU A 146 14.53 18.69 4.49
C LEU A 146 14.85 17.26 4.06
N THR A 147 15.42 16.46 4.96
CA THR A 147 15.69 15.03 4.72
C THR A 147 14.41 14.27 4.38
N ALA A 148 13.33 14.50 5.13
CA ALA A 148 12.03 13.89 4.85
C ALA A 148 11.49 14.30 3.48
N ALA A 149 11.61 15.58 3.10
CA ALA A 149 11.18 16.07 1.79
C ALA A 149 11.99 15.41 0.65
N VAL A 150 13.32 15.43 0.73
CA VAL A 150 14.21 14.88 -0.29
C VAL A 150 14.03 13.36 -0.45
N THR A 151 13.67 12.65 0.62
CA THR A 151 13.45 11.19 0.57
C THR A 151 12.08 10.84 0.05
N ILE A 152 11.03 11.52 0.51
CA ILE A 152 9.63 11.12 0.23
C ILE A 152 9.13 11.65 -1.12
N MET A 153 9.59 12.84 -1.56
CA MET A 153 9.16 13.39 -2.86
C MET A 153 9.52 12.47 -4.06
N PRO A 154 10.75 11.96 -4.20
CA PRO A 154 11.03 11.00 -5.28
C PRO A 154 10.25 9.71 -5.17
N LEU A 155 10.00 9.22 -3.93
CA LEU A 155 9.20 8.02 -3.70
C LEU A 155 7.76 8.20 -4.18
N SER A 156 7.18 9.39 -4.03
CA SER A 156 5.83 9.69 -4.51
C SER A 156 5.70 9.57 -6.04
N LEU A 157 6.78 9.84 -6.80
CA LEU A 157 6.77 9.62 -8.24
C LEU A 157 6.67 8.13 -8.60
N ALA A 158 7.31 7.24 -7.82
CA ALA A 158 7.21 5.80 -8.03
C ALA A 158 5.77 5.31 -7.80
N THR A 159 5.12 5.76 -6.73
CA THR A 159 3.72 5.39 -6.45
C THR A 159 2.73 5.97 -7.46
N MET A 160 3.03 7.13 -8.05
CA MET A 160 2.25 7.69 -9.16
C MET A 160 2.36 6.83 -10.42
N VAL A 161 3.56 6.33 -10.75
CA VAL A 161 3.79 5.42 -11.88
C VAL A 161 3.07 4.09 -11.64
N GLU A 162 3.09 3.58 -10.41
CA GLU A 162 2.34 2.39 -10.00
C GLU A 162 0.83 2.60 -10.22
N HIS A 163 0.26 3.71 -9.73
CA HIS A 163 -1.15 4.04 -9.94
C HIS A 163 -1.53 4.10 -11.43
N ILE A 164 -0.68 4.65 -12.28
CA ILE A 164 -0.89 4.66 -13.75
C ILE A 164 -0.94 3.21 -14.27
N GLY A 165 -0.04 2.34 -13.81
CA GLY A 165 -0.01 0.93 -14.17
C GLY A 165 -1.29 0.20 -13.76
N ASP A 166 -1.75 0.40 -12.54
CA ASP A 166 -2.99 -0.18 -12.01
C ASP A 166 -4.21 0.24 -12.80
N MET A 167 -4.31 1.53 -13.14
CA MET A 167 -5.42 2.05 -13.96
C MET A 167 -5.39 1.49 -15.37
N CYS A 168 -4.21 1.27 -15.96
CA CYS A 168 -4.08 0.59 -17.25
C CYS A 168 -4.53 -0.88 -17.16
N ALA A 169 -4.12 -1.59 -16.10
CA ALA A 169 -4.51 -2.98 -15.88
C ALA A 169 -6.02 -3.12 -15.66
N ILE A 170 -6.61 -2.28 -14.81
CA ILE A 170 -8.06 -2.26 -14.57
C ILE A 170 -8.81 -1.93 -15.86
N SER A 171 -8.36 -0.93 -16.64
CA SER A 171 -8.97 -0.57 -17.92
C SER A 171 -8.98 -1.74 -18.89
N SER A 172 -7.89 -2.50 -18.95
CA SER A 172 -7.78 -3.70 -19.78
C SER A 172 -8.71 -4.82 -19.32
N THR A 173 -8.79 -5.04 -18.00
CA THR A 173 -9.63 -6.10 -17.41
C THR A 173 -11.13 -5.83 -17.56
N CYS A 174 -11.52 -4.56 -17.41
CA CYS A 174 -12.93 -4.15 -17.48
C CYS A 174 -13.37 -3.78 -18.91
N GLU A 175 -12.49 -3.86 -19.90
CA GLU A 175 -12.72 -3.46 -21.30
C GLU A 175 -13.25 -2.02 -21.41
N ARG A 176 -12.92 -1.16 -20.45
CA ARG A 176 -13.35 0.22 -20.37
C ARG A 176 -12.17 1.14 -20.13
N ASN A 177 -12.09 2.22 -20.91
CA ASN A 177 -10.97 3.16 -20.83
C ASN A 177 -11.14 4.17 -19.68
N TYR A 178 -10.73 3.77 -18.47
CA TYR A 178 -10.74 4.63 -17.29
C TYR A 178 -9.70 5.75 -17.32
N LEU A 179 -8.75 5.68 -18.24
CA LEU A 179 -7.74 6.73 -18.45
C LEU A 179 -8.36 8.01 -19.02
N VAL A 180 -9.50 7.85 -19.75
CA VAL A 180 -10.21 8.95 -20.39
C VAL A 180 -11.48 9.30 -19.63
N ASP A 181 -12.26 8.30 -19.21
CA ASP A 181 -13.50 8.46 -18.46
C ASP A 181 -13.55 7.53 -17.25
N PRO A 182 -13.51 8.05 -16.02
CA PRO A 182 -13.60 9.44 -15.54
C PRO A 182 -12.32 10.29 -15.72
N GLY A 183 -11.20 9.70 -16.15
CA GLY A 183 -9.93 10.36 -16.39
C GLY A 183 -9.00 10.42 -15.17
N PHE A 184 -7.70 10.37 -15.41
CA PHE A 184 -6.65 10.34 -14.36
C PHE A 184 -6.73 11.48 -13.35
N HIS A 185 -7.19 12.66 -13.76
CA HIS A 185 -7.35 13.82 -12.87
C HIS A 185 -8.40 13.62 -11.77
N ARG A 186 -9.19 12.55 -11.84
CA ARG A 186 -10.19 12.19 -10.82
C ARG A 186 -9.82 10.97 -10.01
N THR A 187 -8.86 10.18 -10.47
CA THR A 187 -8.42 8.96 -9.79
C THR A 187 -7.13 9.15 -9.00
N LEU A 188 -6.33 10.16 -9.33
CA LEU A 188 -5.20 10.67 -8.57
C LEU A 188 -5.69 11.61 -7.48
#